data_a1f79ebd73f8d581ca08a681d72270b5
#
_entry.id   a1f79ebd73f8d581ca08a681d72270b5
#
_cell.length_a   1.000
_cell.length_b   1.000
_cell.length_c   1.000
_cell.angle_alpha   90.00
_cell.angle_beta   90.00
_cell.angle_gamma   90.00
#
_symmetry.space_group_name_H-M   'P 1'
#
loop_
_entity.id
_entity.type
_entity.pdbx_description
1 polymer ?
#
loop_
_entity_poly.entity_id
_entity_poly.type
_entity_poly.pdbx_seq_one_letter_code
_entity_poly.pdbx_strand_id
1 'polypeptide(L)'
;MIKVKNIIGQVGEDRDKKYNIITFNTHERYQSQLAKTGHNFYAFTYEGSKDWNDGHAPMPSNYYVLPANSLFPAIQFDFILSNSKWGQFQITQQVNRTLQLPVISLEHTLPIPSWPSEQLSNYQNMKGDIDVFITDYSKKQWGMSGEVVYHSVDTELFTPNPEASRSGVLTVAHDFKNRDYALNYQGWERITKDLPRKVVGETEGLSKQSNSVEDLVKEYQNALVYINPSTLSPVPTSLLEAMSCGCAIVTTATCEMPNIIKNGVNGFISNDESELRGYIEKLL
;
A
#
# COMPACT_ATOMS: atom_id res chain seq x y z
N MET A 1 24.34 14.07 2.66
CA MET A 1 24.92 12.99 1.83
C MET A 1 25.87 12.04 2.58
N ILE A 2 26.76 12.52 3.49
CA ILE A 2 27.69 11.66 4.26
C ILE A 2 26.97 10.74 5.26
N LYS A 3 25.95 11.25 5.97
CA LYS A 3 25.19 10.47 7.00
C LYS A 3 24.42 9.29 6.40
N VAL A 4 23.80 9.45 5.24
CA VAL A 4 23.01 8.39 4.56
C VAL A 4 23.92 7.28 4.04
N LYS A 5 25.08 7.61 3.46
CA LYS A 5 26.08 6.61 3.05
C LYS A 5 26.59 5.79 4.23
N ASN A 6 26.74 6.42 5.41
CA ASN A 6 27.16 5.69 6.61
C ASN A 6 26.08 4.73 7.10
N ILE A 7 24.79 5.10 7.04
CA ILE A 7 23.69 4.19 7.41
C ILE A 7 23.61 3.02 6.43
N ILE A 8 23.65 3.26 5.12
CA ILE A 8 23.64 2.20 4.10
C ILE A 8 24.86 1.28 4.24
N GLY A 9 26.06 1.86 4.51
CA GLY A 9 27.27 1.09 4.79
C GLY A 9 27.11 0.21 6.03
N GLN A 10 26.58 0.75 7.14
CA GLN A 10 26.37 0.01 8.37
C GLN A 10 25.33 -1.11 8.24
N VAL A 11 24.26 -0.92 7.45
CA VAL A 11 23.27 -1.98 7.15
C VAL A 11 23.93 -3.17 6.45
N GLY A 12 24.96 -2.92 5.63
CA GLY A 12 25.72 -4.00 4.96
C GLY A 12 26.70 -4.73 5.88
N GLU A 13 27.17 -4.07 6.96
CA GLU A 13 28.20 -4.59 7.86
C GLU A 13 27.64 -5.29 9.11
N ASP A 14 26.47 -4.89 9.60
CA ASP A 14 25.83 -5.47 10.77
C ASP A 14 24.33 -5.74 10.52
N ARG A 15 24.05 -6.91 10.00
CA ARG A 15 22.66 -7.35 9.71
C ARG A 15 21.82 -7.55 10.97
N ASP A 16 22.45 -7.70 12.13
CA ASP A 16 21.77 -7.93 13.41
C ASP A 16 21.45 -6.62 14.14
N LYS A 17 21.96 -5.49 13.65
CA LYS A 17 21.68 -4.18 14.24
C LYS A 17 20.21 -3.81 14.10
N LYS A 18 19.54 -3.62 15.25
CA LYS A 18 18.18 -3.07 15.31
C LYS A 18 18.22 -1.55 15.28
N TYR A 19 17.51 -0.97 14.33
CA TYR A 19 17.34 0.48 14.23
C TYR A 19 16.08 0.94 14.96
N ASN A 20 16.13 2.13 15.55
CA ASN A 20 14.99 2.84 16.12
C ASN A 20 14.53 3.89 15.10
N ILE A 21 13.41 3.64 14.47
CA ILE A 21 12.92 4.38 13.31
C ILE A 21 11.71 5.21 13.70
N ILE A 22 11.76 6.52 13.51
CA ILE A 22 10.57 7.36 13.59
C ILE A 22 9.75 7.18 12.32
N THR A 23 8.45 6.98 12.47
CA THR A 23 7.51 6.85 11.37
C THR A 23 6.16 7.50 11.70
N PHE A 24 5.15 7.27 10.87
CA PHE A 24 3.79 7.80 11.04
C PHE A 24 2.78 6.74 10.65
N ASN A 25 1.67 6.64 11.38
CA ASN A 25 0.59 5.73 11.03
C ASN A 25 -0.01 6.10 9.66
N THR A 26 -0.02 5.15 8.74
CA THR A 26 -0.48 5.37 7.37
C THR A 26 -1.33 4.21 6.87
N HIS A 27 -0.80 3.00 6.95
CA HIS A 27 -1.41 1.80 6.38
C HIS A 27 -0.96 0.57 7.17
N GLU A 28 -1.81 0.08 8.04
CA GLU A 28 -1.49 -0.94 9.05
C GLU A 28 -0.92 -2.23 8.43
N ARG A 29 -1.51 -2.74 7.34
CA ARG A 29 -1.00 -3.96 6.67
C ARG A 29 0.41 -3.77 6.12
N TYR A 30 0.69 -2.62 5.49
CA TYR A 30 2.03 -2.33 5.02
C TYR A 30 3.02 -2.20 6.20
N GLN A 31 2.63 -1.46 7.23
CA GLN A 31 3.50 -1.23 8.39
C GLN A 31 3.74 -2.50 9.22
N SER A 32 2.75 -3.40 9.28
CA SER A 32 2.93 -4.74 9.86
C SER A 32 3.95 -5.58 9.08
N GLN A 33 3.94 -5.52 7.73
CA GLN A 33 4.96 -6.17 6.92
C GLN A 33 6.35 -5.54 7.13
N LEU A 34 6.40 -4.21 7.18
CA LEU A 34 7.64 -3.48 7.43
C LEU A 34 8.24 -3.84 8.80
N ALA A 35 7.41 -4.03 9.82
CA ALA A 35 7.85 -4.44 11.16
C ALA A 35 8.53 -5.82 11.19
N LYS A 36 8.27 -6.70 10.23
CA LYS A 36 8.95 -8.00 10.07
C LYS A 36 10.45 -7.87 9.73
N THR A 37 10.92 -6.68 9.37
CA THR A 37 12.36 -6.40 9.26
C THR A 37 13.10 -6.49 10.60
N GLY A 38 12.37 -6.57 11.73
CA GLY A 38 12.92 -6.72 13.08
C GLY A 38 13.43 -5.42 13.73
N HIS A 39 13.32 -4.29 13.04
CA HIS A 39 13.64 -2.96 13.58
C HIS A 39 12.52 -2.46 14.50
N ASN A 40 12.80 -1.47 15.34
CA ASN A 40 11.80 -0.82 16.18
C ASN A 40 11.22 0.40 15.46
N PHE A 41 9.90 0.48 15.39
CA PHE A 41 9.18 1.58 14.75
C PHE A 41 8.43 2.41 15.79
N TYR A 42 8.65 3.71 15.77
CA TYR A 42 8.04 4.68 16.68
C TYR A 42 7.18 5.63 15.85
N ALA A 43 5.86 5.39 15.86
CA ALA A 43 4.91 6.21 15.12
C ALA A 43 4.63 7.51 15.87
N PHE A 44 5.09 8.62 15.31
CA PHE A 44 4.81 9.94 15.83
C PHE A 44 3.38 10.34 15.51
N THR A 45 2.60 10.74 16.52
CA THR A 45 1.23 11.23 16.34
C THR A 45 1.20 12.75 16.27
N TYR A 46 0.34 13.29 15.42
CA TYR A 46 0.14 14.72 15.19
C TYR A 46 -1.35 14.99 14.92
N GLU A 47 -1.75 16.23 14.92
CA GLU A 47 -3.14 16.60 14.61
C GLU A 47 -3.55 16.10 13.23
N GLY A 48 -4.60 15.29 13.16
CA GLY A 48 -5.07 14.64 11.93
C GLY A 48 -4.37 13.33 11.59
N SER A 49 -3.43 12.84 12.42
CA SER A 49 -2.90 11.47 12.27
C SER A 49 -3.99 10.45 12.59
N LYS A 50 -3.94 9.31 11.89
CA LYS A 50 -4.83 8.19 12.17
C LYS A 50 -4.32 7.37 13.34
N ASP A 51 -5.24 6.87 14.17
CA ASP A 51 -4.93 5.82 15.13
C ASP A 51 -4.69 4.50 14.40
N TRP A 52 -3.97 3.59 15.06
CA TRP A 52 -3.81 2.22 14.56
C TRP A 52 -5.15 1.48 14.61
N ASN A 53 -5.51 0.82 13.51
CA ASN A 53 -6.73 0.02 13.41
C ASN A 53 -6.37 -1.48 13.40
N ASP A 54 -6.56 -2.15 14.54
CA ASP A 54 -6.30 -3.60 14.67
C ASP A 54 -7.18 -4.46 13.75
N GLY A 55 -8.31 -3.94 13.30
CA GLY A 55 -9.14 -4.61 12.29
C GLY A 55 -8.48 -4.69 10.90
N HIS A 56 -7.50 -3.83 10.60
CA HIS A 56 -6.71 -3.92 9.39
C HIS A 56 -5.50 -4.83 9.54
N ALA A 57 -4.81 -4.75 10.68
CA ALA A 57 -3.74 -5.66 11.08
C ALA A 57 -3.45 -5.49 12.57
N PRO A 58 -3.20 -6.56 13.34
CA PRO A 58 -2.74 -6.47 14.71
C PRO A 58 -1.45 -5.64 14.81
N MET A 59 -1.34 -4.79 15.83
CA MET A 59 -0.12 -3.98 16.03
C MET A 59 1.07 -4.88 16.38
N PRO A 60 2.17 -4.81 15.62
CA PRO A 60 3.37 -5.60 15.90
C PRO A 60 4.02 -5.22 17.23
N SER A 61 4.66 -6.17 17.90
CA SER A 61 5.33 -5.95 19.22
C SER A 61 6.52 -4.98 19.16
N ASN A 62 7.07 -4.72 17.98
CA ASN A 62 8.15 -3.77 17.72
C ASN A 62 7.67 -2.47 17.07
N TYR A 63 6.36 -2.20 17.13
CA TYR A 63 5.73 -0.97 16.66
C TYR A 63 5.10 -0.24 17.83
N TYR A 64 5.47 1.01 18.04
CA TYR A 64 5.08 1.82 19.20
C TYR A 64 4.45 3.12 18.73
N VAL A 65 3.25 3.44 19.23
CA VAL A 65 2.60 4.72 18.95
C VAL A 65 3.02 5.70 20.04
N LEU A 66 3.71 6.77 19.64
CA LEU A 66 4.11 7.85 20.54
C LEU A 66 2.93 8.79 20.80
N PRO A 67 2.71 9.18 22.07
CA PRO A 67 1.72 10.22 22.38
C PRO A 67 2.00 11.50 21.60
N ALA A 68 0.93 12.25 21.26
CA ALA A 68 1.06 13.51 20.54
C ALA A 68 2.02 14.48 21.25
N ASN A 69 2.87 15.11 20.47
CA ASN A 69 3.89 16.07 20.96
C ASN A 69 4.90 15.49 21.96
N SER A 70 5.08 14.16 21.99
CA SER A 70 6.02 13.49 22.88
C SER A 70 7.19 12.91 22.09
N LEU A 71 8.40 13.19 22.55
CA LEU A 71 9.62 12.49 22.17
C LEU A 71 10.25 11.94 23.42
N PHE A 72 10.69 10.69 23.38
CA PHE A 72 11.36 10.06 24.51
C PHE A 72 12.87 10.31 24.44
N PRO A 73 13.44 11.20 25.30
CA PRO A 73 14.86 11.56 25.24
C PRO A 73 15.79 10.37 25.47
N ALA A 74 15.29 9.32 26.15
CA ALA A 74 16.06 8.10 26.43
C ALA A 74 16.21 7.18 25.20
N ILE A 75 15.48 7.44 24.11
CA ILE A 75 15.57 6.66 22.87
C ILE A 75 16.44 7.42 21.88
N GLN A 76 17.53 6.79 21.46
CA GLN A 76 18.30 7.28 20.32
C GLN A 76 17.68 6.76 19.04
N PHE A 77 17.17 7.67 18.21
CA PHE A 77 16.61 7.36 16.90
C PHE A 77 17.71 7.39 15.82
N ASP A 78 17.61 6.49 14.85
CA ASP A 78 18.59 6.35 13.77
C ASP A 78 18.19 7.16 12.51
N PHE A 79 16.91 7.11 12.12
CA PHE A 79 16.39 7.87 10.97
C PHE A 79 14.86 8.03 11.03
N ILE A 80 14.32 8.82 10.11
CA ILE A 80 12.88 9.02 9.95
C ILE A 80 12.44 8.37 8.65
N LEU A 81 11.39 7.55 8.70
CA LEU A 81 10.69 7.00 7.55
C LEU A 81 9.36 7.75 7.37
N SER A 82 9.32 8.65 6.39
CA SER A 82 8.09 9.31 5.95
C SER A 82 7.41 8.45 4.90
N ASN A 83 6.14 8.09 5.10
CA ASN A 83 5.42 7.17 4.22
C ASN A 83 4.58 7.89 3.15
N SER A 84 4.60 9.21 3.08
CA SER A 84 3.86 9.99 2.09
C SER A 84 4.38 11.42 1.98
N LYS A 85 4.42 11.94 0.77
CA LYS A 85 4.63 13.36 0.51
C LYS A 85 3.40 14.19 0.94
N TRP A 86 2.21 13.57 0.96
CA TRP A 86 0.97 14.20 1.40
C TRP A 86 0.83 14.17 2.92
N GLY A 87 0.84 15.37 3.52
CA GLY A 87 0.61 15.56 4.95
C GLY A 87 1.75 15.15 5.87
N GLN A 88 2.52 14.11 5.53
CA GLN A 88 3.59 13.63 6.41
C GLN A 88 4.94 14.32 6.19
N PHE A 89 5.24 14.76 4.97
CA PHE A 89 6.53 15.38 4.68
C PHE A 89 6.75 16.67 5.48
N GLN A 90 5.74 17.53 5.59
CA GLN A 90 5.81 18.76 6.37
C GLN A 90 6.03 18.47 7.85
N ILE A 91 5.32 17.49 8.41
CA ILE A 91 5.50 17.04 9.80
C ILE A 91 6.90 16.42 9.98
N THR A 92 7.34 15.60 9.03
CA THR A 92 8.71 15.07 9.02
C THR A 92 9.75 16.18 9.11
N GLN A 93 9.61 17.23 8.28
CA GLN A 93 10.52 18.36 8.29
C GLN A 93 10.47 19.13 9.62
N GLN A 94 9.27 19.30 10.19
CA GLN A 94 9.09 19.98 11.48
C GLN A 94 9.79 19.22 12.61
N VAL A 95 9.55 17.90 12.72
CA VAL A 95 10.18 17.03 13.72
C VAL A 95 11.70 17.01 13.52
N ASN A 96 12.15 16.95 12.26
CA ASN A 96 13.56 16.82 11.93
C ASN A 96 14.38 18.12 12.11
N ARG A 97 13.74 19.28 12.26
CA ARG A 97 14.45 20.51 12.68
C ARG A 97 15.17 20.34 14.00
N THR A 98 14.58 19.57 14.93
CA THR A 98 15.16 19.29 16.25
C THR A 98 16.08 18.07 16.22
N LEU A 99 15.69 17.01 15.54
CA LEU A 99 16.37 15.71 15.60
C LEU A 99 17.58 15.61 14.66
N GLN A 100 17.53 16.29 13.51
CA GLN A 100 18.57 16.28 12.48
C GLN A 100 18.99 14.87 12.03
N LEU A 101 18.01 13.97 11.90
CA LEU A 101 18.18 12.60 11.47
C LEU A 101 18.14 12.49 9.94
N PRO A 102 18.75 11.46 9.35
CA PRO A 102 18.49 11.11 7.94
C PRO A 102 17.00 10.81 7.72
N VAL A 103 16.49 11.17 6.53
CA VAL A 103 15.09 10.97 6.14
C VAL A 103 15.01 10.05 4.93
N ILE A 104 14.28 8.94 5.08
CA ILE A 104 13.81 8.13 3.95
C ILE A 104 12.40 8.59 3.62
N SER A 105 12.19 9.07 2.39
CA SER A 105 10.88 9.48 1.88
C SER A 105 10.33 8.37 0.99
N LEU A 106 9.43 7.57 1.53
CA LEU A 106 8.73 6.51 0.81
C LEU A 106 7.42 7.07 0.25
N GLU A 107 7.12 6.77 -1.03
CA GLU A 107 5.92 7.23 -1.69
C GLU A 107 5.09 6.05 -2.21
N HIS A 108 3.86 5.94 -1.69
CA HIS A 108 2.91 4.89 -2.02
C HIS A 108 1.93 5.26 -3.14
N THR A 109 1.89 6.52 -3.52
CA THR A 109 0.87 7.03 -4.44
C THR A 109 1.45 7.42 -5.79
N LEU A 110 0.58 7.86 -6.69
CA LEU A 110 0.93 8.46 -7.97
C LEU A 110 0.58 9.94 -7.94
N PRO A 111 1.29 10.78 -8.70
CA PRO A 111 0.82 12.12 -8.97
C PRO A 111 -0.52 12.03 -9.71
N ILE A 112 -1.45 12.92 -9.37
CA ILE A 112 -2.75 12.95 -10.04
C ILE A 112 -2.56 13.62 -11.42
N PRO A 113 -2.99 12.98 -12.52
CA PRO A 113 -2.74 13.47 -13.88
C PRO A 113 -3.28 14.88 -14.16
N SER A 114 -4.32 15.31 -13.42
CA SER A 114 -4.92 16.65 -13.57
C SER A 114 -4.20 17.74 -12.78
N TRP A 115 -3.12 17.42 -12.04
CA TRP A 115 -2.39 18.46 -11.30
C TRP A 115 -1.71 19.43 -12.23
N PRO A 116 -1.74 20.76 -11.91
CA PRO A 116 -0.87 21.73 -12.53
C PRO A 116 0.61 21.34 -12.35
N SER A 117 1.44 21.69 -13.31
CA SER A 117 2.89 21.42 -13.28
C SER A 117 3.58 22.02 -12.04
N GLU A 118 3.11 23.17 -11.57
CA GLU A 118 3.59 23.80 -10.34
C GLU A 118 3.31 22.92 -9.11
N GLN A 119 2.10 22.35 -9.00
CA GLN A 119 1.75 21.46 -7.91
C GLN A 119 2.62 20.19 -7.93
N LEU A 120 2.80 19.58 -9.09
CA LEU A 120 3.69 18.44 -9.23
C LEU A 120 5.12 18.80 -8.81
N SER A 121 5.65 19.94 -9.28
CA SER A 121 6.98 20.42 -8.90
C SER A 121 7.12 20.64 -7.40
N ASN A 122 6.10 21.14 -6.73
CA ASN A 122 6.11 21.32 -5.29
C ASN A 122 6.26 19.99 -4.55
N TYR A 123 5.56 18.92 -4.99
CA TYR A 123 5.73 17.59 -4.44
C TYR A 123 7.08 16.94 -4.80
N GLN A 124 7.58 17.17 -6.02
CA GLN A 124 8.90 16.70 -6.43
C GLN A 124 10.04 17.33 -5.61
N ASN A 125 9.84 18.54 -5.08
CA ASN A 125 10.79 19.21 -4.19
C ASN A 125 10.75 18.68 -2.75
N MET A 126 9.74 17.90 -2.37
CA MET A 126 9.65 17.23 -1.07
C MET A 126 10.52 15.96 -1.09
N LYS A 127 11.83 16.15 -0.94
CA LYS A 127 12.84 15.06 -1.02
C LYS A 127 13.33 14.69 0.36
N GLY A 128 13.48 13.36 0.59
CA GLY A 128 14.30 12.85 1.67
C GLY A 128 15.79 12.88 1.32
N ASP A 129 16.61 12.35 2.21
CA ASP A 129 18.00 12.01 1.86
C ASP A 129 18.04 10.82 0.91
N ILE A 130 17.04 9.93 1.02
CA ILE A 130 16.73 8.87 0.06
C ILE A 130 15.23 8.94 -0.24
N ASP A 131 14.87 9.00 -1.52
CA ASP A 131 13.50 8.80 -1.98
C ASP A 131 13.31 7.34 -2.39
N VAL A 132 12.20 6.73 -1.98
CA VAL A 132 11.85 5.34 -2.27
C VAL A 132 10.46 5.31 -2.90
N PHE A 133 10.32 4.54 -3.97
CA PHE A 133 9.06 4.31 -4.69
C PHE A 133 8.71 2.83 -4.65
N ILE A 134 7.42 2.52 -4.67
CA ILE A 134 6.93 1.14 -4.55
C ILE A 134 6.89 0.39 -5.89
N THR A 135 7.10 1.08 -7.01
CA THR A 135 7.20 0.48 -8.36
C THR A 135 8.08 1.34 -9.26
N ASP A 136 8.62 0.73 -10.34
CA ASP A 136 9.31 1.47 -11.41
C ASP A 136 8.36 2.45 -12.10
N TYR A 137 7.09 2.04 -12.28
CA TYR A 137 6.06 2.92 -12.83
C TYR A 137 5.87 4.17 -11.97
N SER A 138 5.72 4.03 -10.65
CA SER A 138 5.52 5.18 -9.75
C SER A 138 6.73 6.12 -9.76
N LYS A 139 7.95 5.59 -9.70
CA LYS A 139 9.18 6.37 -9.82
C LYS A 139 9.22 7.20 -11.11
N LYS A 140 8.86 6.57 -12.24
CA LYS A 140 8.79 7.24 -13.55
C LYS A 140 7.73 8.33 -13.59
N GLN A 141 6.51 8.05 -13.05
CA GLN A 141 5.43 9.03 -13.01
C GLN A 141 5.76 10.24 -12.13
N TRP A 142 6.44 10.04 -11.02
CA TRP A 142 6.95 11.13 -10.19
C TRP A 142 8.07 11.91 -10.86
N GLY A 143 8.76 11.37 -11.86
CA GLY A 143 9.89 12.02 -12.54
C GLY A 143 11.06 12.33 -11.60
N MET A 144 11.25 11.49 -10.57
CA MET A 144 12.24 11.70 -9.51
C MET A 144 13.33 10.61 -9.55
N SER A 145 14.52 10.96 -9.06
CA SER A 145 15.54 9.97 -8.72
C SER A 145 15.23 9.32 -7.37
N GLY A 146 15.66 8.09 -7.17
CA GLY A 146 15.46 7.35 -5.92
C GLY A 146 15.56 5.85 -6.14
N GLU A 147 15.28 5.09 -5.09
CA GLU A 147 15.30 3.62 -5.12
C GLU A 147 13.88 3.07 -5.37
N VAL A 148 13.79 1.85 -5.88
CA VAL A 148 12.53 1.13 -6.01
C VAL A 148 12.54 -0.07 -5.09
N VAL A 149 11.55 -0.13 -4.20
CA VAL A 149 11.33 -1.27 -3.30
C VAL A 149 9.87 -1.69 -3.46
N TYR A 150 9.64 -2.82 -4.11
CA TYR A 150 8.30 -3.32 -4.35
C TYR A 150 7.59 -3.71 -3.05
N HIS A 151 6.27 -3.52 -3.03
CA HIS A 151 5.44 -4.04 -1.94
C HIS A 151 5.57 -5.56 -1.86
N SER A 152 5.58 -6.07 -0.64
CA SER A 152 5.46 -7.49 -0.33
C SER A 152 4.07 -7.82 0.20
N VAL A 153 3.75 -9.10 0.23
CA VAL A 153 2.59 -9.67 0.89
C VAL A 153 3.05 -10.77 1.86
N ASP A 154 2.34 -10.89 2.97
CA ASP A 154 2.56 -11.97 3.93
C ASP A 154 1.96 -13.27 3.40
N THR A 155 2.78 -14.09 2.75
CA THR A 155 2.34 -15.36 2.14
C THR A 155 2.03 -16.45 3.18
N GLU A 156 2.43 -16.28 4.44
CA GLU A 156 2.04 -17.17 5.53
C GLU A 156 0.62 -16.86 6.02
N LEU A 157 0.26 -15.57 6.05
CA LEU A 157 -1.07 -15.10 6.41
C LEU A 157 -2.04 -15.21 5.22
N PHE A 158 -1.67 -14.64 4.07
CA PHE A 158 -2.47 -14.69 2.84
C PHE A 158 -2.09 -15.94 2.05
N THR A 159 -2.64 -17.06 2.45
CA THR A 159 -2.35 -18.38 1.87
C THR A 159 -3.61 -19.00 1.27
N PRO A 160 -3.52 -19.82 0.21
CA PRO A 160 -4.67 -20.53 -0.34
C PRO A 160 -5.26 -21.52 0.67
N ASN A 161 -6.58 -21.69 0.64
CA ASN A 161 -7.23 -22.79 1.34
C ASN A 161 -7.72 -23.81 0.30
N PRO A 162 -7.09 -25.00 0.20
CA PRO A 162 -7.51 -26.03 -0.76
C PRO A 162 -8.91 -26.59 -0.52
N GLU A 163 -9.41 -26.52 0.71
CA GLU A 163 -10.73 -27.01 1.10
C GLU A 163 -11.85 -25.98 0.85
N ALA A 164 -11.50 -24.74 0.47
CA ALA A 164 -12.49 -23.70 0.26
C ALA A 164 -13.31 -23.94 -1.01
N SER A 165 -14.62 -23.86 -0.89
CA SER A 165 -15.54 -23.84 -2.03
C SER A 165 -15.61 -22.42 -2.60
N ARG A 166 -14.79 -22.16 -3.63
CA ARG A 166 -14.65 -20.83 -4.23
C ARG A 166 -15.83 -20.49 -5.12
N SER A 167 -16.33 -19.26 -5.01
CA SER A 167 -17.40 -18.76 -5.87
C SER A 167 -17.41 -17.25 -5.98
N GLY A 168 -18.04 -16.71 -7.00
CA GLY A 168 -18.30 -15.29 -7.17
C GLY A 168 -17.06 -14.43 -7.39
N VAL A 169 -17.30 -13.12 -7.43
CA VAL A 169 -16.33 -12.07 -7.76
C VAL A 169 -16.10 -11.18 -6.55
N LEU A 170 -14.87 -11.03 -6.12
CA LEU A 170 -14.47 -10.19 -5.00
C LEU A 170 -13.75 -8.93 -5.50
N THR A 171 -14.02 -7.82 -4.85
CA THR A 171 -13.23 -6.59 -4.89
C THR A 171 -12.96 -6.13 -3.46
N VAL A 172 -11.73 -5.73 -3.16
CA VAL A 172 -11.37 -5.17 -1.85
C VAL A 172 -10.92 -3.72 -2.05
N ALA A 173 -11.72 -2.79 -1.52
CA ALA A 173 -11.48 -1.37 -1.68
C ALA A 173 -12.10 -0.57 -0.53
N HIS A 174 -11.38 0.44 -0.03
CA HIS A 174 -11.90 1.43 0.93
C HIS A 174 -12.29 2.71 0.21
N ASP A 175 -13.39 3.33 0.67
CA ASP A 175 -13.91 4.58 0.13
C ASP A 175 -14.06 4.55 -1.39
N PHE A 176 -14.56 3.41 -1.87
CA PHE A 176 -14.56 3.04 -3.29
C PHE A 176 -15.28 4.07 -4.16
N LYS A 177 -16.45 4.55 -3.70
CA LYS A 177 -17.26 5.52 -4.44
C LYS A 177 -16.61 6.89 -4.54
N ASN A 178 -16.06 7.43 -3.42
CA ASN A 178 -15.47 8.76 -3.40
C ASN A 178 -14.10 8.79 -4.10
N ARG A 179 -13.45 7.63 -4.20
CA ARG A 179 -12.17 7.46 -4.90
C ARG A 179 -12.34 6.91 -6.32
N ASP A 180 -13.51 7.12 -6.93
CA ASP A 180 -13.81 6.66 -8.29
C ASP A 180 -12.75 7.06 -9.31
N TYR A 181 -12.19 8.28 -9.21
CA TYR A 181 -11.11 8.78 -10.06
C TYR A 181 -9.87 7.88 -10.12
N ALA A 182 -9.63 7.10 -9.08
CA ALA A 182 -8.48 6.22 -8.96
C ALA A 182 -8.86 4.74 -8.97
N LEU A 183 -9.95 4.39 -8.30
CA LEU A 183 -10.39 3.01 -8.11
C LEU A 183 -11.41 2.54 -9.15
N ASN A 184 -11.97 3.47 -9.97
CA ASN A 184 -12.90 3.18 -11.05
C ASN A 184 -14.15 2.41 -10.60
N TYR A 185 -14.82 2.94 -9.56
CA TYR A 185 -16.07 2.35 -9.06
C TYR A 185 -17.14 2.21 -10.13
N GLN A 186 -17.33 3.25 -10.96
CA GLN A 186 -18.33 3.22 -12.03
C GLN A 186 -18.01 2.16 -13.09
N GLY A 187 -16.75 1.99 -13.45
CA GLY A 187 -16.33 0.90 -14.34
C GLY A 187 -16.58 -0.48 -13.70
N TRP A 188 -16.25 -0.64 -12.41
CA TRP A 188 -16.54 -1.86 -11.68
C TRP A 188 -18.05 -2.19 -11.68
N GLU A 189 -18.92 -1.20 -11.46
CA GLU A 189 -20.38 -1.37 -11.51
C GLU A 189 -20.82 -1.93 -12.88
N ARG A 190 -20.30 -1.39 -14.00
CA ARG A 190 -20.65 -1.85 -15.34
C ARG A 190 -20.10 -3.25 -15.63
N ILE A 191 -18.83 -3.49 -15.31
CA ILE A 191 -18.14 -4.77 -15.57
C ILE A 191 -18.81 -5.91 -14.81
N THR A 192 -19.19 -5.69 -13.55
CA THR A 192 -19.68 -6.75 -12.67
C THR A 192 -21.21 -6.79 -12.52
N LYS A 193 -21.94 -5.96 -13.28
CA LYS A 193 -23.41 -5.91 -13.25
C LYS A 193 -24.01 -7.31 -13.44
N ASP A 194 -24.97 -7.66 -12.59
CA ASP A 194 -25.71 -8.93 -12.60
C ASP A 194 -24.84 -10.19 -12.35
N LEU A 195 -23.56 -10.02 -11.99
CA LEU A 195 -22.71 -11.13 -11.57
C LEU A 195 -22.78 -11.33 -10.03
N PRO A 196 -22.52 -12.55 -9.54
CA PRO A 196 -22.40 -12.82 -8.10
C PRO A 196 -21.16 -12.11 -7.55
N ARG A 197 -21.32 -10.87 -7.08
CA ARG A 197 -20.23 -9.96 -6.69
C ARG A 197 -20.30 -9.56 -5.24
N LYS A 198 -19.13 -9.34 -4.63
CA LYS A 198 -18.96 -8.83 -3.27
C LYS A 198 -17.87 -7.76 -3.24
N VAL A 199 -18.11 -6.70 -2.46
CA VAL A 199 -17.10 -5.71 -2.10
C VAL A 199 -16.79 -5.84 -0.62
N VAL A 200 -15.51 -5.79 -0.26
CA VAL A 200 -15.03 -5.73 1.12
C VAL A 200 -14.18 -4.47 1.29
N GLY A 201 -14.33 -3.79 2.41
CA GLY A 201 -13.73 -2.50 2.71
C GLY A 201 -14.81 -1.48 3.04
N GLU A 202 -14.46 -0.46 3.82
CA GLU A 202 -15.41 0.55 4.25
C GLU A 202 -15.79 1.48 3.09
N THR A 203 -17.05 1.42 2.67
CA THR A 203 -17.62 2.33 1.66
C THR A 203 -19.10 2.55 2.00
N GLU A 204 -19.46 3.79 2.27
CA GLU A 204 -20.82 4.16 2.67
C GLU A 204 -21.87 3.69 1.67
N GLY A 205 -22.89 3.00 2.17
CA GLY A 205 -24.00 2.47 1.36
C GLY A 205 -23.61 1.40 0.35
N LEU A 206 -22.42 0.77 0.48
CA LEU A 206 -21.96 -0.31 -0.41
C LEU A 206 -21.41 -1.49 0.39
N SER A 207 -20.45 -1.28 1.25
CA SER A 207 -19.69 -2.37 1.88
C SER A 207 -19.16 -1.97 3.26
N LYS A 208 -18.77 -3.00 4.02
CA LYS A 208 -18.06 -2.84 5.29
C LYS A 208 -16.71 -3.53 5.23
N GLN A 209 -15.77 -3.06 6.04
CA GLN A 209 -14.52 -3.77 6.22
C GLN A 209 -14.72 -5.10 6.95
N SER A 210 -13.82 -6.03 6.81
CA SER A 210 -13.77 -7.26 7.60
C SER A 210 -13.49 -6.94 9.07
N ASN A 211 -14.00 -7.77 9.99
CA ASN A 211 -13.79 -7.56 11.42
C ASN A 211 -12.31 -7.76 11.83
N SER A 212 -11.60 -8.60 11.10
CA SER A 212 -10.19 -8.87 11.30
C SER A 212 -9.48 -9.15 9.98
N VAL A 213 -8.16 -9.25 10.01
CA VAL A 213 -7.38 -9.64 8.83
C VAL A 213 -7.62 -11.10 8.45
N GLU A 214 -7.86 -11.97 9.42
CA GLU A 214 -8.19 -13.39 9.20
C GLU A 214 -9.53 -13.53 8.47
N ASP A 215 -10.51 -12.68 8.80
CA ASP A 215 -11.79 -12.67 8.07
C ASP A 215 -11.60 -12.17 6.63
N LEU A 216 -10.72 -11.18 6.42
CA LEU A 216 -10.36 -10.75 5.07
C LEU A 216 -9.68 -11.88 4.28
N VAL A 217 -8.77 -12.64 4.89
CA VAL A 217 -8.15 -13.82 4.27
C VAL A 217 -9.21 -14.84 3.83
N LYS A 218 -10.21 -15.11 4.66
CA LYS A 218 -11.34 -15.99 4.29
C LYS A 218 -12.13 -15.46 3.09
N GLU A 219 -12.31 -14.14 2.99
CA GLU A 219 -12.97 -13.54 1.81
C GLU A 219 -12.19 -13.84 0.53
N TYR A 220 -10.87 -13.68 0.54
CA TYR A 220 -10.03 -14.06 -0.59
C TYR A 220 -10.04 -15.57 -0.86
N GLN A 221 -9.97 -16.41 0.19
CA GLN A 221 -9.97 -17.87 0.05
C GLN A 221 -11.28 -18.41 -0.56
N ASN A 222 -12.40 -17.76 -0.28
CA ASN A 222 -13.72 -18.14 -0.79
C ASN A 222 -14.05 -17.52 -2.15
N ALA A 223 -13.33 -16.51 -2.59
CA ALA A 223 -13.54 -15.89 -3.89
C ALA A 223 -12.94 -16.72 -5.02
N LEU A 224 -13.69 -16.93 -6.11
CA LEU A 224 -13.19 -17.54 -7.32
C LEU A 224 -12.40 -16.53 -8.14
N VAL A 225 -12.98 -15.37 -8.36
CA VAL A 225 -12.37 -14.28 -9.14
C VAL A 225 -12.14 -13.08 -8.25
N TYR A 226 -10.98 -12.46 -8.36
CA TYR A 226 -10.71 -11.13 -7.81
C TYR A 226 -10.58 -10.14 -8.96
N ILE A 227 -11.41 -9.09 -8.94
CA ILE A 227 -11.29 -7.98 -9.90
C ILE A 227 -10.66 -6.76 -9.26
N ASN A 228 -9.61 -6.22 -9.89
CA ASN A 228 -9.05 -4.90 -9.62
C ASN A 228 -9.38 -3.96 -10.78
N PRO A 229 -10.35 -3.05 -10.65
CA PRO A 229 -10.72 -2.12 -11.71
C PRO A 229 -9.90 -0.82 -11.68
N SER A 230 -8.96 -0.65 -10.75
CA SER A 230 -8.25 0.62 -10.50
C SER A 230 -7.51 1.13 -11.73
N THR A 231 -7.58 2.44 -11.95
CA THR A 231 -6.91 3.14 -13.06
C THR A 231 -5.74 4.01 -12.61
N LEU A 232 -5.68 4.36 -11.32
CA LEU A 232 -4.63 5.20 -10.74
C LEU A 232 -4.18 4.62 -9.38
N SER A 233 -3.52 3.47 -9.42
CA SER A 233 -2.89 2.84 -8.26
C SER A 233 -1.57 2.20 -8.68
N PRO A 234 -0.43 2.51 -8.06
CA PRO A 234 0.85 1.92 -8.47
C PRO A 234 0.79 0.41 -8.50
N VAL A 235 0.51 -0.19 -7.36
CA VAL A 235 0.19 -1.61 -7.18
C VAL A 235 -0.74 -1.76 -5.97
N PRO A 236 -1.98 -2.23 -6.14
CA PRO A 236 -2.88 -2.46 -5.02
C PRO A 236 -2.38 -3.63 -4.14
N THR A 237 -2.23 -3.39 -2.84
CA THR A 237 -1.90 -4.46 -1.88
C THR A 237 -2.92 -5.58 -1.93
N SER A 238 -4.20 -5.24 -2.06
CA SER A 238 -5.31 -6.20 -2.18
C SER A 238 -5.21 -7.13 -3.41
N LEU A 239 -4.59 -6.67 -4.51
CA LEU A 239 -4.29 -7.52 -5.66
C LEU A 239 -3.24 -8.59 -5.30
N LEU A 240 -2.16 -8.18 -4.61
CA LEU A 240 -1.10 -9.11 -4.18
C LEU A 240 -1.62 -10.12 -3.16
N GLU A 241 -2.49 -9.66 -2.24
CA GLU A 241 -3.17 -10.52 -1.26
C GLU A 241 -4.07 -11.56 -1.96
N ALA A 242 -4.86 -11.12 -2.95
CA ALA A 242 -5.72 -12.00 -3.75
C ALA A 242 -4.91 -13.04 -4.55
N MET A 243 -3.80 -12.62 -5.17
CA MET A 243 -2.87 -13.52 -5.86
C MET A 243 -2.29 -14.55 -4.89
N SER A 244 -1.86 -14.12 -3.71
CA SER A 244 -1.30 -14.99 -2.68
C SER A 244 -2.32 -16.00 -2.16
N CYS A 245 -3.59 -15.62 -2.03
CA CYS A 245 -4.69 -16.51 -1.66
C CYS A 245 -5.17 -17.42 -2.81
N GLY A 246 -4.63 -17.28 -4.02
CA GLY A 246 -4.96 -18.12 -5.18
C GLY A 246 -6.28 -17.78 -5.87
N CYS A 247 -6.74 -16.52 -5.80
CA CYS A 247 -7.86 -16.05 -6.63
C CYS A 247 -7.46 -15.99 -8.10
N ALA A 248 -8.40 -16.26 -9.01
CA ALA A 248 -8.23 -15.93 -10.42
C ALA A 248 -8.28 -14.41 -10.60
N ILE A 249 -7.22 -13.82 -11.14
CA ILE A 249 -7.08 -12.36 -11.22
C ILE A 249 -7.63 -11.82 -12.53
N VAL A 250 -8.46 -10.78 -12.43
CA VAL A 250 -8.87 -9.93 -13.56
C VAL A 250 -8.56 -8.47 -13.17
N THR A 251 -7.86 -7.73 -14.02
CA THR A 251 -7.44 -6.36 -13.67
C THR A 251 -7.34 -5.45 -14.91
N THR A 252 -7.41 -4.15 -14.68
CA THR A 252 -7.09 -3.13 -15.70
C THR A 252 -5.60 -3.20 -16.09
N ALA A 253 -5.29 -2.89 -17.35
CA ALA A 253 -3.92 -2.82 -17.87
C ALA A 253 -3.31 -1.43 -17.60
N THR A 254 -3.36 -0.98 -16.34
CA THR A 254 -2.90 0.35 -15.91
C THR A 254 -1.73 0.25 -14.93
N CYS A 255 -0.99 1.33 -14.79
CA CYS A 255 0.11 1.46 -13.82
C CYS A 255 1.14 0.32 -13.92
N GLU A 256 1.43 -0.36 -12.82
CA GLU A 256 2.39 -1.47 -12.77
C GLU A 256 1.77 -2.82 -13.22
N MET A 257 0.45 -2.90 -13.40
CA MET A 257 -0.24 -4.17 -13.67
C MET A 257 0.29 -4.94 -14.89
N PRO A 258 0.65 -4.30 -16.03
CA PRO A 258 1.23 -5.03 -17.17
C PRO A 258 2.58 -5.71 -16.89
N ASN A 259 3.30 -5.28 -15.85
CA ASN A 259 4.55 -5.91 -15.44
C ASN A 259 4.33 -7.09 -14.48
N ILE A 260 3.21 -7.11 -13.78
CA ILE A 260 2.86 -8.13 -12.77
C ILE A 260 2.02 -9.25 -13.41
N ILE A 261 1.02 -8.88 -14.23
CA ILE A 261 0.06 -9.82 -14.81
C ILE A 261 0.43 -10.10 -16.28
N LYS A 262 0.73 -11.37 -16.54
CA LYS A 262 0.90 -11.91 -17.89
C LYS A 262 -0.44 -12.48 -18.35
N ASN A 263 -1.08 -11.79 -19.32
CA ASN A 263 -2.42 -12.13 -19.79
C ASN A 263 -2.58 -13.59 -20.17
N GLY A 264 -3.56 -14.28 -19.59
CA GLY A 264 -3.86 -15.69 -19.82
C GLY A 264 -2.88 -16.68 -19.13
N VAL A 265 -1.91 -16.20 -18.34
CA VAL A 265 -0.92 -17.05 -17.64
C VAL A 265 -1.16 -17.01 -16.12
N ASN A 266 -1.05 -15.84 -15.51
CA ASN A 266 -1.24 -15.67 -14.06
C ASN A 266 -2.40 -14.72 -13.73
N GLY A 267 -3.22 -14.39 -14.73
CA GLY A 267 -4.39 -13.53 -14.63
C GLY A 267 -4.81 -13.02 -16.00
N PHE A 268 -5.86 -12.24 -16.02
CA PHE A 268 -6.36 -11.56 -17.23
C PHE A 268 -6.28 -10.05 -17.04
N ILE A 269 -5.87 -9.35 -18.09
CA ILE A 269 -5.60 -7.92 -18.05
C ILE A 269 -6.10 -7.24 -19.32
N SER A 270 -6.89 -6.16 -19.19
CA SER A 270 -7.36 -5.33 -20.29
C SER A 270 -7.78 -3.95 -19.79
N ASN A 271 -7.84 -2.96 -20.70
CA ASN A 271 -8.49 -1.67 -20.44
C ASN A 271 -9.89 -1.59 -21.09
N ASP A 272 -10.34 -2.64 -21.75
CA ASP A 272 -11.69 -2.75 -22.29
C ASP A 272 -12.61 -3.44 -21.27
N GLU A 273 -13.67 -2.75 -20.87
CA GLU A 273 -14.63 -3.26 -19.88
C GLU A 273 -15.35 -4.53 -20.35
N SER A 274 -15.61 -4.66 -21.65
CA SER A 274 -16.27 -5.85 -22.21
C SER A 274 -15.35 -7.07 -22.19
N GLU A 275 -14.06 -6.88 -22.43
CA GLU A 275 -13.07 -7.95 -22.30
C GLU A 275 -12.90 -8.38 -20.83
N LEU A 276 -12.81 -7.40 -19.90
CA LEU A 276 -12.73 -7.71 -18.46
C LEU A 276 -13.94 -8.51 -18.01
N ARG A 277 -15.15 -8.11 -18.44
CA ARG A 277 -16.37 -8.85 -18.17
C ARG A 277 -16.32 -10.27 -18.76
N GLY A 278 -15.93 -10.41 -20.01
CA GLY A 278 -15.81 -11.70 -20.68
C GLY A 278 -14.81 -12.64 -19.99
N TYR A 279 -13.70 -12.12 -19.45
CA TYR A 279 -12.78 -12.90 -18.65
C TYR A 279 -13.42 -13.40 -17.34
N ILE A 280 -14.18 -12.54 -16.64
CA ILE A 280 -14.89 -12.94 -15.43
C ILE A 280 -15.92 -14.03 -15.73
N GLU A 281 -16.75 -13.85 -16.75
CA GLU A 281 -17.78 -14.83 -17.15
C GLU A 281 -17.18 -16.18 -17.57
N LYS A 282 -16.00 -16.18 -18.17
CA LYS A 282 -15.25 -17.41 -18.50
C LYS A 282 -14.74 -18.13 -17.28
N LEU A 283 -14.42 -17.41 -16.19
CA LEU A 283 -13.86 -17.97 -14.95
C LEU A 283 -14.95 -18.46 -13.99
N LEU A 284 -16.16 -17.86 -14.02
CA LEU A 284 -17.33 -18.29 -13.24
C LEU A 284 -17.97 -19.56 -13.80
#